data_f39b1f8a8d3bc2d31ecf55dc67e80ba7
#
_entry.id   f39b1f8a8d3bc2d31ecf55dc67e80ba7
#
_cell.length_a   1.000
_cell.length_b   1.000
_cell.length_c   1.000
_cell.angle_alpha   90.00
_cell.angle_beta   90.00
_cell.angle_gamma   90.00
#
_symmetry.space_group_name_H-M   'P 1'
#
loop_
_entity.id
_entity.type
_entity.pdbx_description
1 polymer ?
#
loop_
_entity_poly.entity_id
_entity_poly.type
_entity_poly.pdbx_seq_one_letter_code
_entity_poly.pdbx_strand_id
1 'polypeptide(L)'
;MKAITLTCDKYIKLVDHMIFTYEKVWPSHPFTFRVPYENYPKFLAEKYQDKVELIQLKDGKIKSIRDTLLTSIQDLDDQEWIYWCMDDRYLIQLREKEANDIYQTVIDITDPMVCAVRLLRFRRGFRDNFIKKGEKIFTKLGEELLEIIYTDTNELYDIWEHQFVRVKLLRNLFESFPDRLFKAKEMDGFPHIKGYGEKCYLPAKNLVVFGESTSRGELTENCVASFKKWGLEIPGGFTVSNKYHLYGQLPYNVLGQEVTLPKKLRAKVTELTRWYWRKRVGNV
;
A
#
# COMPACT_ATOMS: atom_id res chain seq x y z
N MET A 1 -1.87 1.36 15.88
CA MET A 1 -2.88 1.06 14.83
C MET A 1 -2.53 -0.28 14.17
N LYS A 2 -3.51 -1.15 13.92
CA LYS A 2 -3.25 -2.39 13.19
C LYS A 2 -3.03 -2.12 11.71
N ALA A 3 -2.01 -2.75 11.11
CA ALA A 3 -1.77 -2.73 9.68
C ALA A 3 -2.06 -4.13 9.12
N ILE A 4 -3.11 -4.25 8.33
CA ILE A 4 -3.55 -5.54 7.78
C ILE A 4 -2.79 -5.80 6.50
N THR A 5 -2.04 -6.91 6.46
CA THR A 5 -1.23 -7.28 5.30
C THR A 5 -1.92 -8.39 4.51
N LEU A 6 -2.25 -8.12 3.24
CA LEU A 6 -2.70 -9.18 2.32
C LEU A 6 -1.48 -9.92 1.79
N THR A 7 -1.34 -11.19 2.17
CA THR A 7 -0.19 -12.03 1.80
C THR A 7 -0.52 -13.52 1.88
N CYS A 8 0.40 -14.35 1.44
CA CYS A 8 0.44 -15.79 1.66
C CYS A 8 1.89 -16.24 1.92
N ASP A 9 2.08 -17.48 2.39
CA ASP A 9 3.39 -18.00 2.79
C ASP A 9 4.49 -17.84 1.72
N LYS A 10 4.13 -17.96 0.45
CA LYS A 10 5.07 -17.77 -0.67
C LYS A 10 5.74 -16.39 -0.66
N TYR A 11 5.00 -15.37 -0.22
CA TYR A 11 5.45 -13.96 -0.26
C TYR A 11 5.94 -13.45 1.09
N ILE A 12 6.03 -14.31 2.10
CA ILE A 12 6.37 -13.92 3.48
C ILE A 12 7.73 -13.18 3.60
N LYS A 13 8.70 -13.48 2.72
CA LYS A 13 9.97 -12.74 2.65
C LYS A 13 9.81 -11.34 2.06
N LEU A 14 8.80 -11.10 1.25
CA LEU A 14 8.46 -9.77 0.74
C LEU A 14 7.75 -8.96 1.83
N VAL A 15 6.95 -9.60 2.67
CA VAL A 15 6.39 -8.96 3.88
C VAL A 15 7.52 -8.51 4.81
N ASP A 16 8.54 -9.35 5.04
CA ASP A 16 9.73 -8.96 5.81
C ASP A 16 10.39 -7.70 5.22
N HIS A 17 10.61 -7.67 3.92
CA HIS A 17 11.16 -6.51 3.24
C HIS A 17 10.25 -5.28 3.36
N MET A 18 8.95 -5.45 3.20
CA MET A 18 7.97 -4.39 3.37
C MET A 18 8.07 -3.78 4.77
N ILE A 19 7.94 -4.58 5.83
CA ILE A 19 8.00 -4.13 7.22
C ILE A 19 9.34 -3.45 7.49
N PHE A 20 10.45 -4.05 7.05
CA PHE A 20 11.79 -3.47 7.20
C PHE A 20 11.89 -2.07 6.59
N THR A 21 11.32 -1.86 5.40
CA THR A 21 11.36 -0.56 4.75
C THR A 21 10.50 0.48 5.48
N TYR A 22 9.38 0.07 6.10
CA TYR A 22 8.61 0.95 7.00
C TYR A 22 9.44 1.38 8.20
N GLU A 23 10.10 0.44 8.90
CA GLU A 23 10.97 0.74 10.03
C GLU A 23 12.14 1.69 9.66
N LYS A 24 12.62 1.66 8.43
CA LYS A 24 13.74 2.48 7.96
C LYS A 24 13.33 3.84 7.40
N VAL A 25 12.18 3.92 6.76
CA VAL A 25 11.73 5.11 6.01
C VAL A 25 10.68 5.91 6.80
N TRP A 26 9.95 5.25 7.69
CA TRP A 26 8.96 5.84 8.59
C TRP A 26 9.13 5.32 10.03
N PRO A 27 10.25 5.65 10.70
CA PRO A 27 10.57 5.09 12.02
C PRO A 27 9.50 5.36 13.09
N SER A 28 8.76 6.47 12.96
CA SER A 28 7.68 6.86 13.87
C SER A 28 6.31 6.28 13.51
N HIS A 29 6.24 5.36 12.56
CA HIS A 29 4.93 4.79 12.17
C HIS A 29 4.23 4.09 13.34
N PRO A 30 2.89 4.21 13.44
CA PRO A 30 2.14 3.68 14.59
C PRO A 30 1.66 2.24 14.37
N PHE A 31 2.27 1.47 13.48
CA PHE A 31 1.71 0.22 12.99
C PHE A 31 2.19 -1.01 13.77
N THR A 32 1.24 -1.91 14.07
CA THR A 32 1.48 -3.33 14.35
C THR A 32 0.95 -4.10 13.15
N PHE A 33 1.83 -4.80 12.43
CA PHE A 33 1.49 -5.51 11.20
C PHE A 33 0.83 -6.84 11.51
N ARG A 34 -0.41 -7.03 11.07
CA ARG A 34 -1.12 -8.30 11.10
C ARG A 34 -0.78 -9.11 9.85
N VAL A 35 -0.12 -10.23 10.04
CA VAL A 35 0.39 -11.05 8.95
C VAL A 35 -0.26 -12.43 9.00
N PRO A 36 -1.14 -12.77 8.04
CA PRO A 36 -1.73 -14.10 7.95
C PRO A 36 -0.68 -15.13 7.50
N TYR A 37 -0.78 -16.34 8.03
CA TYR A 37 0.13 -17.45 7.71
C TYR A 37 -0.56 -18.81 7.79
N GLU A 38 -0.08 -19.76 6.99
CA GLU A 38 -0.38 -21.19 7.11
C GLU A 38 0.76 -21.91 7.83
N ASN A 39 2.02 -21.63 7.44
CA ASN A 39 3.23 -22.12 8.10
C ASN A 39 3.85 -21.00 8.94
N TYR A 40 4.03 -21.28 10.24
CA TYR A 40 4.48 -20.28 11.22
C TYR A 40 5.82 -19.63 10.84
N PRO A 41 5.83 -18.33 10.53
CA PRO A 41 7.03 -17.61 10.10
C PRO A 41 7.84 -17.13 11.32
N LYS A 42 8.49 -18.08 12.02
CA LYS A 42 9.25 -17.85 13.25
C LYS A 42 10.19 -16.64 13.16
N PHE A 43 10.87 -16.48 12.03
CA PHE A 43 11.83 -15.38 11.84
C PHE A 43 11.16 -13.99 11.88
N LEU A 44 9.91 -13.84 11.45
CA LEU A 44 9.18 -12.57 11.57
C LEU A 44 8.86 -12.25 13.03
N ALA A 45 8.37 -13.24 13.78
CA ALA A 45 8.07 -13.08 15.20
C ALA A 45 9.32 -12.69 16.01
N GLU A 46 10.46 -13.35 15.74
CA GLU A 46 11.72 -13.07 16.43
C GLU A 46 12.30 -11.70 16.06
N LYS A 47 12.20 -11.30 14.76
CA LYS A 47 12.78 -10.06 14.26
C LYS A 47 11.99 -8.82 14.67
N TYR A 48 10.66 -8.89 14.67
CA TYR A 48 9.81 -7.71 14.84
C TYR A 48 9.02 -7.67 16.15
N GLN A 49 9.00 -8.78 16.91
CA GLN A 49 8.38 -8.87 18.25
C GLN A 49 6.99 -8.18 18.29
N ASP A 50 6.85 -7.11 19.10
CA ASP A 50 5.59 -6.40 19.32
C ASP A 50 5.04 -5.69 18.09
N LYS A 51 5.83 -5.57 17.02
CA LYS A 51 5.42 -4.89 15.79
C LYS A 51 4.73 -5.80 14.77
N VAL A 52 4.71 -7.11 15.03
CA VAL A 52 4.05 -8.10 14.18
C VAL A 52 3.10 -8.95 15.02
N GLU A 53 1.84 -9.01 14.59
CA GLU A 53 0.82 -9.93 15.08
C GLU A 53 0.58 -10.98 14.00
N LEU A 54 0.91 -12.24 14.31
CA LEU A 54 0.74 -13.36 13.39
C LEU A 54 -0.67 -13.94 13.52
N ILE A 55 -1.40 -14.00 12.40
CA ILE A 55 -2.77 -14.51 12.33
C ILE A 55 -2.77 -15.87 11.65
N GLN A 56 -2.99 -16.90 12.44
CA GLN A 56 -3.05 -18.27 11.92
C GLN A 56 -4.32 -18.48 11.09
N LEU A 57 -4.13 -18.87 9.84
CA LEU A 57 -5.22 -19.30 8.97
C LEU A 57 -5.59 -20.73 9.32
N LYS A 58 -6.85 -20.96 9.76
CA LYS A 58 -7.30 -22.27 10.25
C LYS A 58 -7.18 -23.36 9.17
N ASP A 59 -6.57 -24.47 9.58
CA ASP A 59 -6.62 -25.84 9.04
C ASP A 59 -6.52 -26.06 7.52
N GLY A 60 -5.30 -26.34 7.04
CA GLY A 60 -5.00 -27.30 5.94
C GLY A 60 -5.67 -27.11 4.57
N LYS A 61 -6.56 -26.19 4.41
CA LYS A 61 -7.16 -25.82 3.13
C LYS A 61 -6.54 -24.55 2.63
N ILE A 62 -6.14 -24.53 1.38
CA ILE A 62 -5.76 -23.29 0.68
C ILE A 62 -6.91 -22.31 0.83
N LYS A 63 -6.65 -21.23 1.58
CA LYS A 63 -7.64 -20.19 1.81
C LYS A 63 -7.75 -19.28 0.60
N SER A 64 -8.97 -18.88 0.30
CA SER A 64 -9.18 -17.82 -0.69
C SER A 64 -8.62 -16.49 -0.17
N ILE A 65 -8.31 -15.57 -1.08
CA ILE A 65 -7.94 -14.20 -0.71
C ILE A 65 -9.02 -13.56 0.17
N ARG A 66 -10.30 -13.84 -0.13
CA ARG A 66 -11.45 -13.43 0.66
C ARG A 66 -11.36 -13.93 2.09
N ASP A 67 -11.20 -15.25 2.29
CA ASP A 67 -11.15 -15.85 3.62
C ASP A 67 -9.92 -15.40 4.42
N THR A 68 -8.77 -15.27 3.76
CA THR A 68 -7.55 -14.77 4.36
C THR A 68 -7.76 -13.37 4.96
N LEU A 69 -8.37 -12.46 4.20
CA LEU A 69 -8.64 -11.13 4.71
C LEU A 69 -9.68 -11.15 5.82
N LEU A 70 -10.83 -11.80 5.59
CA LEU A 70 -11.92 -11.82 6.58
C LEU A 70 -11.46 -12.43 7.90
N THR A 71 -10.60 -13.47 7.87
CA THR A 71 -9.97 -14.02 9.07
C THR A 71 -9.05 -12.98 9.75
N SER A 72 -8.30 -12.21 8.96
CA SER A 72 -7.36 -11.21 9.50
C SER A 72 -8.03 -10.02 10.18
N ILE A 73 -9.33 -9.80 9.92
CA ILE A 73 -10.10 -8.69 10.50
C ILE A 73 -11.32 -9.12 11.33
N GLN A 74 -11.48 -10.42 11.60
CA GLN A 74 -12.71 -10.98 12.20
C GLN A 74 -13.04 -10.42 13.60
N ASP A 75 -12.01 -10.05 14.37
CA ASP A 75 -12.08 -9.53 15.73
C ASP A 75 -12.07 -8.00 15.81
N LEU A 76 -12.06 -7.31 14.68
CA LEU A 76 -12.01 -5.85 14.61
C LEU A 76 -13.40 -5.25 14.47
N ASP A 77 -13.61 -4.08 15.10
CA ASP A 77 -14.84 -3.31 14.93
C ASP A 77 -14.92 -2.67 13.55
N ASP A 78 -16.11 -2.60 12.98
CA ASP A 78 -16.34 -2.02 11.65
C ASP A 78 -15.94 -0.55 11.54
N GLN A 79 -16.00 0.20 12.64
CA GLN A 79 -15.61 1.60 12.68
C GLN A 79 -14.13 1.81 13.02
N GLU A 80 -13.39 0.74 13.33
CA GLU A 80 -11.96 0.83 13.62
C GLU A 80 -11.18 1.28 12.39
N TRP A 81 -10.26 2.23 12.56
CA TRP A 81 -9.28 2.59 11.56
C TRP A 81 -8.11 1.63 11.56
N ILE A 82 -7.78 1.11 10.41
CA ILE A 82 -6.62 0.25 10.16
C ILE A 82 -5.78 0.82 9.01
N TYR A 83 -4.55 0.34 8.89
CA TYR A 83 -3.73 0.58 7.73
C TYR A 83 -3.73 -0.65 6.83
N TRP A 84 -4.15 -0.49 5.58
CA TRP A 84 -4.21 -1.57 4.59
C TRP A 84 -2.89 -1.68 3.84
N CYS A 85 -2.30 -2.88 3.78
CA CYS A 85 -1.03 -3.17 3.14
C CYS A 85 -1.13 -4.37 2.18
N MET A 86 -0.24 -4.39 1.20
CA MET A 86 0.00 -5.53 0.32
C MET A 86 1.47 -5.92 0.38
N ASP A 87 1.73 -7.22 0.31
CA ASP A 87 3.07 -7.79 0.41
C ASP A 87 4.00 -7.41 -0.75
N ASP A 88 3.43 -7.05 -1.90
CA ASP A 88 4.18 -6.68 -3.10
C ASP A 88 4.53 -5.18 -3.18
N ARG A 89 4.25 -4.41 -2.11
CA ARG A 89 4.56 -2.99 -2.01
C ARG A 89 5.49 -2.71 -0.84
N TYR A 90 6.52 -1.92 -1.07
CA TYR A 90 7.45 -1.49 -0.03
C TYR A 90 7.74 0.02 -0.10
N LEU A 91 8.09 0.60 1.03
CA LEU A 91 8.27 2.03 1.16
C LEU A 91 9.67 2.45 0.70
N ILE A 92 9.76 3.42 -0.19
CA ILE A 92 11.03 3.96 -0.72
C ILE A 92 11.34 5.33 -0.17
N GLN A 93 10.33 6.21 -0.16
CA GLN A 93 10.44 7.58 0.34
C GLN A 93 9.13 7.99 0.98
N LEU A 94 9.21 8.84 1.99
CA LEU A 94 8.07 9.39 2.70
C LEU A 94 8.37 10.82 3.15
N ARG A 95 7.33 11.65 3.16
CA ARG A 95 7.29 12.90 3.91
C ARG A 95 6.75 12.58 5.30
N GLU A 96 7.65 12.20 6.20
CA GLU A 96 7.28 11.63 7.49
C GLU A 96 6.41 12.58 8.33
N LYS A 97 6.75 13.87 8.37
CA LYS A 97 6.01 14.87 9.14
C LYS A 97 4.57 14.98 8.65
N GLU A 98 4.37 15.09 7.34
CA GLU A 98 3.05 15.19 6.71
C GLU A 98 2.27 13.87 6.81
N ALA A 99 2.94 12.73 6.70
CA ALA A 99 2.30 11.42 6.88
C ALA A 99 1.80 11.20 8.32
N ASN A 100 2.58 11.63 9.31
CA ASN A 100 2.16 11.62 10.71
C ASN A 100 0.97 12.55 10.96
N ASP A 101 0.95 13.72 10.32
CA ASP A 101 -0.18 14.65 10.41
C ASP A 101 -1.46 14.09 9.79
N ILE A 102 -1.35 13.39 8.64
CA ILE A 102 -2.48 12.63 8.08
C ILE A 102 -2.93 11.53 9.03
N TYR A 103 -2.02 10.78 9.62
CA TYR A 103 -2.36 9.75 10.60
C TYR A 103 -3.16 10.35 11.77
N GLN A 104 -2.70 11.47 12.34
CA GLN A 104 -3.43 12.16 13.42
C GLN A 104 -4.81 12.62 12.94
N THR A 105 -4.90 13.16 11.73
CA THR A 105 -6.18 13.56 11.14
C THR A 105 -7.12 12.35 11.00
N VAL A 106 -6.62 11.21 10.55
CA VAL A 106 -7.41 9.97 10.39
C VAL A 106 -8.03 9.52 11.72
N ILE A 107 -7.24 9.48 12.80
CA ILE A 107 -7.76 9.07 14.11
C ILE A 107 -8.74 10.07 14.72
N ASP A 108 -8.64 11.35 14.34
CA ASP A 108 -9.56 12.42 14.80
C ASP A 108 -10.88 12.45 13.97
N ILE A 109 -10.96 11.73 12.83
CA ILE A 109 -12.18 11.67 12.01
C ILE A 109 -13.25 10.83 12.70
N THR A 110 -14.32 11.50 13.12
CA THR A 110 -15.50 10.87 13.75
C THR A 110 -16.64 10.61 12.77
N ASP A 111 -16.66 11.25 11.59
CA ASP A 111 -17.67 11.00 10.55
C ASP A 111 -17.61 9.54 10.08
N PRO A 112 -18.65 8.72 10.35
CA PRO A 112 -18.64 7.30 9.98
C PRO A 112 -18.73 7.08 8.46
N MET A 113 -19.03 8.13 7.69
CA MET A 113 -19.06 8.06 6.22
C MET A 113 -17.66 8.14 5.63
N VAL A 114 -16.67 8.69 6.36
CA VAL A 114 -15.28 8.71 5.90
C VAL A 114 -14.66 7.35 6.13
N CYS A 115 -14.33 6.65 5.05
CA CYS A 115 -13.90 5.25 5.10
C CYS A 115 -12.48 5.00 4.62
N ALA A 116 -11.88 5.95 3.92
CA ALA A 116 -10.49 5.80 3.51
C ALA A 116 -9.75 7.13 3.35
N VAL A 117 -8.45 7.11 3.69
CA VAL A 117 -7.52 8.23 3.47
C VAL A 117 -6.20 7.66 2.95
N ARG A 118 -5.71 8.21 1.84
CA ARG A 118 -4.49 7.78 1.18
C ARG A 118 -3.30 8.69 1.50
N LEU A 119 -2.11 8.15 1.35
CA LEU A 119 -0.85 8.90 1.36
C LEU A 119 -0.36 9.20 -0.07
N LEU A 120 -0.88 8.48 -1.05
CA LEU A 120 -0.53 8.55 -2.45
C LEU A 120 -1.66 9.20 -3.24
N ARG A 121 -1.31 10.20 -4.05
CA ARG A 121 -2.21 10.74 -5.06
C ARG A 121 -2.30 9.77 -6.22
N PHE A 122 -3.48 9.48 -6.67
CA PHE A 122 -3.91 8.44 -7.59
C PHE A 122 -2.88 7.90 -8.60
N ARG A 123 -2.83 6.56 -8.75
CA ARG A 123 -1.89 5.82 -9.61
C ARG A 123 -1.98 6.18 -11.10
N ARG A 124 -3.18 6.41 -11.64
CA ARG A 124 -3.43 6.57 -13.07
C ARG A 124 -3.63 8.00 -13.52
N GLY A 125 -3.28 8.97 -12.67
CA GLY A 125 -3.66 10.35 -12.91
C GLY A 125 -5.19 10.46 -12.99
N PHE A 126 -5.76 11.51 -12.44
CA PHE A 126 -7.17 11.79 -12.64
C PHE A 126 -7.46 11.67 -14.14
N ARG A 127 -8.02 10.57 -14.56
CA ARG A 127 -8.75 10.53 -15.81
C ARG A 127 -9.96 11.39 -15.53
N ASP A 128 -9.92 12.63 -16.02
CA ASP A 128 -10.85 13.72 -15.68
C ASP A 128 -12.34 13.37 -15.85
N ASN A 129 -12.64 12.21 -16.42
CA ASN A 129 -14.00 11.77 -16.74
C ASN A 129 -14.65 10.90 -15.66
N PHE A 130 -13.89 10.32 -14.70
CA PHE A 130 -14.43 9.32 -13.76
C PHE A 130 -14.37 9.74 -12.29
N ILE A 131 -13.60 10.79 -11.97
CA ILE A 131 -13.44 11.26 -10.60
C ILE A 131 -13.71 12.75 -10.54
N LYS A 132 -14.76 13.12 -9.83
CA LYS A 132 -15.01 14.50 -9.43
C LYS A 132 -14.32 14.78 -8.11
N LYS A 133 -13.86 16.01 -7.93
CA LYS A 133 -13.39 16.51 -6.64
C LYS A 133 -14.62 16.86 -5.81
N GLY A 134 -14.74 16.23 -4.65
CA GLY A 134 -15.73 16.56 -3.64
C GLY A 134 -15.24 17.63 -2.65
N GLU A 135 -15.60 17.43 -1.41
CA GLU A 135 -15.17 18.29 -0.31
C GLU A 135 -13.66 18.23 -0.08
N LYS A 136 -13.15 19.25 0.57
CA LYS A 136 -11.77 19.33 1.01
C LYS A 136 -11.72 19.36 2.53
N ILE A 137 -10.79 18.61 3.08
CA ILE A 137 -10.40 18.75 4.47
C ILE A 137 -8.92 19.09 4.55
N PHE A 138 -8.52 19.72 5.65
CA PHE A 138 -7.14 20.09 5.87
C PHE A 138 -6.64 19.43 7.14
N THR A 139 -5.41 18.94 7.09
CA THR A 139 -4.72 18.44 8.27
C THR A 139 -4.24 19.62 9.15
N LYS A 140 -3.77 19.33 10.36
CA LYS A 140 -3.26 20.36 11.28
C LYS A 140 -2.07 21.15 10.72
N LEU A 141 -1.28 20.53 9.85
CA LEU A 141 -0.15 21.19 9.16
C LEU A 141 -0.55 21.84 7.83
N GLY A 142 -1.84 21.79 7.49
CA GLY A 142 -2.36 22.43 6.28
C GLY A 142 -2.26 21.60 5.00
N GLU A 143 -1.97 20.29 5.10
CA GLU A 143 -2.04 19.42 3.92
C GLU A 143 -3.49 19.28 3.47
N GLU A 144 -3.72 19.51 2.18
CA GLU A 144 -5.03 19.43 1.56
C GLU A 144 -5.36 17.97 1.22
N LEU A 145 -6.47 17.47 1.74
CA LEU A 145 -7.06 16.18 1.40
C LEU A 145 -8.33 16.41 0.58
N LEU A 146 -8.37 15.79 -0.59
CA LEU A 146 -9.46 15.91 -1.56
C LEU A 146 -10.36 14.69 -1.49
N GLU A 147 -11.65 14.88 -1.33
CA GLU A 147 -12.62 13.80 -1.48
C GLU A 147 -12.63 13.28 -2.92
N ILE A 148 -12.68 11.95 -3.07
CA ILE A 148 -12.82 11.26 -4.34
C ILE A 148 -14.30 10.91 -4.52
N ILE A 149 -14.95 11.46 -5.55
CA ILE A 149 -16.27 11.06 -5.97
C ILE A 149 -16.15 10.20 -7.21
N TYR A 150 -16.42 8.91 -7.08
CA TYR A 150 -16.48 8.00 -8.23
C TYR A 150 -17.74 8.28 -9.05
N THR A 151 -17.56 8.68 -10.32
CA THR A 151 -18.68 9.00 -11.23
C THR A 151 -19.08 7.80 -12.07
N ASP A 152 -18.20 6.82 -12.24
CA ASP A 152 -18.52 5.54 -12.89
C ASP A 152 -18.83 4.50 -11.83
N THR A 153 -20.03 3.97 -11.90
CA THR A 153 -20.50 2.92 -11.01
C THR A 153 -19.81 1.56 -11.22
N ASN A 154 -18.98 1.43 -12.24
CA ASN A 154 -18.20 0.24 -12.56
C ASN A 154 -16.73 0.38 -12.11
N GLU A 155 -16.33 1.56 -11.60
CA GLU A 155 -14.98 1.70 -11.06
C GLU A 155 -14.88 1.12 -9.66
N LEU A 156 -13.89 0.26 -9.52
CA LEU A 156 -13.43 -0.28 -8.24
C LEU A 156 -12.92 0.80 -7.33
N TYR A 157 -13.27 0.66 -6.08
CA TYR A 157 -12.42 1.21 -5.03
C TYR A 157 -11.01 0.64 -5.19
N ASP A 158 -10.01 1.51 -5.37
CA ASP A 158 -8.62 1.07 -5.60
C ASP A 158 -8.00 0.56 -4.30
N ILE A 159 -8.12 -0.76 -4.08
CA ILE A 159 -7.55 -1.46 -2.92
C ILE A 159 -6.06 -1.79 -3.11
N TRP A 160 -5.50 -1.58 -4.31
CA TRP A 160 -4.13 -1.97 -4.63
C TRP A 160 -3.09 -0.95 -4.16
N GLU A 161 -3.45 -0.13 -3.16
CA GLU A 161 -2.56 0.88 -2.58
C GLU A 161 -2.59 0.83 -1.06
N HIS A 162 -1.42 1.06 -0.43
CA HIS A 162 -1.36 1.20 1.02
C HIS A 162 -2.09 2.47 1.45
N GLN A 163 -3.01 2.33 2.41
CA GLN A 163 -3.90 3.41 2.82
C GLN A 163 -4.54 3.17 4.18
N PHE A 164 -4.97 4.24 4.83
CA PHE A 164 -5.84 4.14 5.98
C PHE A 164 -7.25 3.80 5.52
N VAL A 165 -7.88 2.80 6.13
CA VAL A 165 -9.26 2.41 5.82
C VAL A 165 -10.01 2.03 7.09
N ARG A 166 -11.33 2.19 7.10
CA ARG A 166 -12.16 1.55 8.12
C ARG A 166 -12.35 0.08 7.79
N VAL A 167 -12.39 -0.75 8.83
CA VAL A 167 -12.59 -2.20 8.70
C VAL A 167 -13.81 -2.53 7.87
N LYS A 168 -14.94 -1.82 8.07
CA LYS A 168 -16.19 -2.06 7.32
C LYS A 168 -16.01 -1.98 5.81
N LEU A 169 -15.15 -1.09 5.31
CA LEU A 169 -14.92 -0.97 3.86
C LEU A 169 -14.30 -2.23 3.29
N LEU A 170 -13.25 -2.76 3.95
CA LEU A 170 -12.62 -4.02 3.53
C LEU A 170 -13.56 -5.21 3.73
N ARG A 171 -14.26 -5.28 4.88
CA ARG A 171 -15.21 -6.35 5.16
C ARG A 171 -16.27 -6.45 4.07
N ASN A 172 -16.96 -5.36 3.81
CA ASN A 172 -18.00 -5.30 2.79
C ASN A 172 -17.48 -5.67 1.40
N LEU A 173 -16.30 -5.12 1.03
CA LEU A 173 -15.69 -5.42 -0.26
C LEU A 173 -15.36 -6.91 -0.41
N PHE A 174 -14.70 -7.50 0.58
CA PHE A 174 -14.26 -8.89 0.50
C PHE A 174 -15.41 -9.89 0.69
N GLU A 175 -16.45 -9.56 1.46
CA GLU A 175 -17.68 -10.34 1.52
C GLU A 175 -18.43 -10.38 0.19
N SER A 176 -18.29 -9.34 -0.65
CA SER A 176 -18.89 -9.30 -1.98
C SER A 176 -18.19 -10.22 -3.00
N PHE A 177 -16.96 -10.65 -2.74
CA PHE A 177 -16.27 -11.58 -3.62
C PHE A 177 -16.82 -12.99 -3.50
N PRO A 178 -16.74 -13.80 -4.58
CA PRO A 178 -17.27 -15.16 -4.58
C PRO A 178 -16.57 -16.04 -3.56
N ASP A 179 -17.34 -16.93 -2.93
CA ASP A 179 -16.82 -17.93 -1.99
C ASP A 179 -16.21 -19.12 -2.74
N ARG A 180 -15.10 -18.85 -3.46
CA ARG A 180 -14.27 -19.83 -4.18
C ARG A 180 -12.85 -19.36 -4.25
N LEU A 181 -11.92 -20.25 -4.55
CA LEU A 181 -10.56 -19.86 -4.87
C LEU A 181 -10.53 -19.02 -6.16
N PHE A 182 -9.83 -17.91 -6.13
CA PHE A 182 -9.58 -17.05 -7.27
C PHE A 182 -8.21 -16.36 -7.15
N LYS A 183 -7.71 -15.91 -8.28
CA LYS A 183 -6.43 -15.16 -8.33
C LYS A 183 -6.69 -13.68 -8.08
N ALA A 184 -5.75 -12.97 -7.45
CA ALA A 184 -5.85 -11.53 -7.20
C ALA A 184 -6.23 -10.72 -8.46
N LYS A 185 -5.79 -11.14 -9.64
CA LYS A 185 -6.17 -10.50 -10.92
C LYS A 185 -7.66 -10.59 -11.27
N GLU A 186 -8.37 -11.57 -10.74
CA GLU A 186 -9.81 -11.74 -11.00
C GLU A 186 -10.62 -10.72 -10.21
N MET A 187 -10.06 -10.16 -9.12
CA MET A 187 -10.75 -9.19 -8.28
C MET A 187 -11.24 -7.98 -9.07
N ASP A 188 -10.44 -7.51 -10.03
CA ASP A 188 -10.81 -6.37 -10.89
C ASP A 188 -11.99 -6.67 -11.84
N GLY A 189 -12.30 -7.94 -12.05
CA GLY A 189 -13.40 -8.39 -12.92
C GLY A 189 -14.68 -8.75 -12.19
N PHE A 190 -14.69 -8.77 -10.85
CA PHE A 190 -15.89 -9.05 -10.10
C PHE A 190 -16.81 -7.83 -10.04
N PRO A 191 -18.16 -8.05 -10.08
CA PRO A 191 -19.08 -6.96 -9.88
C PRO A 191 -18.88 -6.40 -8.46
N HIS A 192 -18.48 -5.15 -8.40
CA HIS A 192 -18.23 -4.48 -7.13
C HIS A 192 -19.52 -3.96 -6.55
N ILE A 193 -19.56 -3.98 -5.24
CA ILE A 193 -20.60 -3.27 -4.54
C ILE A 193 -20.32 -1.79 -4.77
N LYS A 194 -21.23 -1.14 -5.48
CA LYS A 194 -21.19 0.28 -5.78
C LYS A 194 -21.23 1.09 -4.50
N GLY A 195 -20.49 2.17 -4.51
CA GLY A 195 -20.35 3.16 -3.46
C GLY A 195 -21.45 3.17 -2.43
N TYR A 196 -21.08 2.85 -1.24
CA TYR A 196 -21.92 2.85 -0.05
C TYR A 196 -22.24 4.27 0.45
N GLY A 197 -22.05 5.29 -0.40
CA GLY A 197 -22.05 6.69 0.02
C GLY A 197 -20.84 7.08 0.84
N GLU A 198 -19.79 6.26 0.83
CA GLU A 198 -18.60 6.44 1.66
C GLU A 198 -17.67 7.48 1.05
N LYS A 199 -17.13 8.32 1.94
CA LYS A 199 -16.14 9.34 1.57
C LYS A 199 -14.73 8.77 1.64
N CYS A 200 -13.99 8.94 0.54
CA CYS A 200 -12.58 8.58 0.45
C CYS A 200 -11.75 9.82 0.12
N TYR A 201 -10.63 10.00 0.80
CA TYR A 201 -9.78 11.16 0.64
C TYR A 201 -8.39 10.77 0.11
N LEU A 202 -7.80 11.68 -0.67
CA LEU A 202 -6.41 11.56 -1.10
C LEU A 202 -5.69 12.92 -0.97
N PRO A 203 -4.38 12.94 -0.77
CA PRO A 203 -3.63 14.17 -0.65
C PRO A 203 -3.58 14.91 -1.99
N ALA A 204 -3.52 16.24 -1.97
CA ALA A 204 -3.35 17.06 -3.15
C ALA A 204 -2.00 16.79 -3.86
N LYS A 205 -1.00 16.32 -3.13
CA LYS A 205 0.31 15.93 -3.64
C LYS A 205 0.72 14.56 -3.07
N ASN A 206 1.61 13.83 -3.76
CA ASN A 206 2.14 12.58 -3.20
C ASN A 206 2.99 12.87 -1.97
N LEU A 207 2.75 12.10 -0.90
CA LEU A 207 3.55 12.14 0.33
C LEU A 207 4.46 10.92 0.44
N VAL A 208 4.30 9.95 -0.44
CA VAL A 208 4.98 8.67 -0.40
C VAL A 208 5.40 8.22 -1.80
N VAL A 209 6.47 7.43 -1.85
CA VAL A 209 6.88 6.65 -3.02
C VAL A 209 6.97 5.20 -2.60
N PHE A 210 6.20 4.35 -3.28
CA PHE A 210 6.27 2.90 -3.13
C PHE A 210 7.01 2.24 -4.28
N GLY A 211 7.75 1.18 -3.98
CA GLY A 211 8.23 0.22 -4.96
C GLY A 211 7.29 -0.98 -5.05
N GLU A 212 7.21 -1.59 -6.21
CA GLU A 212 6.55 -2.88 -6.40
C GLU A 212 7.60 -3.99 -6.29
N SER A 213 7.35 -4.98 -5.43
CA SER A 213 8.28 -6.09 -5.22
C SER A 213 8.22 -7.09 -6.35
N THR A 214 7.01 -7.39 -6.85
CA THR A 214 6.84 -8.36 -7.92
C THR A 214 6.01 -7.80 -9.08
N SER A 215 6.32 -8.24 -10.28
CA SER A 215 5.51 -8.00 -11.47
C SER A 215 5.29 -9.31 -12.20
N ARG A 216 4.04 -9.78 -12.24
CA ARG A 216 3.68 -11.08 -12.84
C ARG A 216 4.40 -12.28 -12.19
N GLY A 217 4.68 -12.20 -10.89
CA GLY A 217 5.35 -13.24 -10.13
C GLY A 217 6.88 -13.24 -10.21
N GLU A 218 7.49 -12.26 -10.90
CA GLU A 218 8.94 -12.05 -10.95
C GLU A 218 9.32 -10.86 -10.07
N LEU A 219 10.47 -10.90 -9.39
CA LEU A 219 10.99 -9.75 -8.65
C LEU A 219 11.31 -8.61 -9.61
N THR A 220 10.94 -7.40 -9.23
CA THR A 220 11.29 -6.21 -10.01
C THR A 220 12.74 -5.80 -9.78
N GLU A 221 13.35 -5.12 -10.75
CA GLU A 221 14.71 -4.59 -10.64
C GLU A 221 14.90 -3.68 -9.42
N ASN A 222 13.91 -2.81 -9.15
CA ASN A 222 13.97 -1.92 -7.99
C ASN A 222 13.80 -2.66 -6.66
N CYS A 223 13.08 -3.78 -6.62
CA CYS A 223 12.98 -4.63 -5.43
C CYS A 223 14.34 -5.27 -5.12
N VAL A 224 14.97 -5.90 -6.10
CA VAL A 224 16.31 -6.49 -5.94
C VAL A 224 17.32 -5.43 -5.51
N ALA A 225 17.30 -4.24 -6.12
CA ALA A 225 18.14 -3.12 -5.72
C ALA A 225 17.89 -2.68 -4.27
N SER A 226 16.63 -2.71 -3.81
CA SER A 226 16.27 -2.39 -2.43
C SER A 226 16.80 -3.45 -1.44
N PHE A 227 16.64 -4.74 -1.73
CA PHE A 227 17.23 -5.81 -0.91
C PHE A 227 18.74 -5.63 -0.75
N LYS A 228 19.45 -5.41 -1.86
CA LYS A 228 20.91 -5.18 -1.84
C LYS A 228 21.29 -3.93 -1.08
N LYS A 229 20.58 -2.82 -1.28
CA LYS A 229 20.81 -1.55 -0.56
C LYS A 229 20.81 -1.74 0.95
N TRP A 230 19.89 -2.58 1.43
CA TRP A 230 19.67 -2.80 2.85
C TRP A 230 20.40 -4.03 3.42
N GLY A 231 21.17 -4.75 2.60
CA GLY A 231 21.87 -5.96 3.02
C GLY A 231 20.92 -7.11 3.38
N LEU A 232 19.72 -7.14 2.78
CA LEU A 232 18.75 -8.21 2.98
C LEU A 232 18.98 -9.34 1.99
N GLU A 233 18.69 -10.57 2.42
CA GLU A 233 18.74 -11.74 1.56
C GLU A 233 17.61 -11.67 0.50
N ILE A 234 17.97 -11.79 -0.77
CA ILE A 234 17.01 -11.86 -1.87
C ILE A 234 16.26 -13.20 -1.77
N PRO A 235 14.91 -13.18 -1.74
CA PRO A 235 14.15 -14.42 -1.55
C PRO A 235 14.35 -15.38 -2.73
N GLY A 236 14.66 -16.66 -2.40
CA GLY A 236 14.70 -17.73 -3.38
C GLY A 236 13.32 -18.05 -3.96
N GLY A 237 13.31 -18.77 -5.09
CA GLY A 237 12.07 -19.20 -5.75
C GLY A 237 11.39 -18.15 -6.64
N PHE A 238 12.05 -17.02 -6.86
CA PHE A 238 11.61 -15.98 -7.79
C PHE A 238 12.63 -15.80 -8.92
N THR A 239 12.13 -15.59 -10.13
CA THR A 239 12.93 -15.03 -11.21
C THR A 239 13.00 -13.51 -11.09
N VAL A 240 14.02 -12.89 -11.66
CA VAL A 240 14.18 -11.44 -11.67
C VAL A 240 13.82 -10.90 -13.04
N SER A 241 12.94 -9.93 -13.09
CA SER A 241 12.58 -9.21 -14.30
C SER A 241 13.42 -7.94 -14.46
N ASN A 242 13.49 -7.41 -15.67
CA ASN A 242 14.07 -6.10 -15.95
C ASN A 242 13.07 -4.93 -15.74
N LYS A 243 11.92 -5.20 -15.13
CA LYS A 243 10.90 -4.22 -14.88
C LYS A 243 11.24 -3.38 -13.66
N TYR A 244 10.96 -2.09 -13.79
CA TYR A 244 11.18 -1.09 -12.76
C TYR A 244 9.86 -0.37 -12.47
N HIS A 245 9.23 -0.67 -11.34
CA HIS A 245 7.92 -0.18 -10.99
C HIS A 245 7.96 0.65 -9.70
N LEU A 246 7.63 1.93 -9.82
CA LEU A 246 7.46 2.86 -8.72
C LEU A 246 6.09 3.50 -8.80
N TYR A 247 5.51 3.75 -7.63
CA TYR A 247 4.25 4.47 -7.46
C TYR A 247 4.47 5.71 -6.63
N GLY A 248 3.92 6.81 -7.11
CA GLY A 248 4.15 8.12 -6.52
C GLY A 248 5.47 8.76 -6.96
N GLN A 249 5.54 10.03 -6.72
CA GLN A 249 6.73 10.85 -6.89
C GLN A 249 6.60 12.04 -5.96
N LEU A 250 7.55 12.21 -5.06
CA LEU A 250 7.59 13.43 -4.25
C LEU A 250 7.90 14.63 -5.12
N PRO A 251 7.36 15.82 -4.82
CA PRO A 251 7.80 17.05 -5.43
C PRO A 251 9.31 17.23 -5.22
N TYR A 252 9.99 17.73 -6.24
CA TYR A 252 11.41 18.07 -6.12
C TYR A 252 11.56 19.35 -5.33
N ASN A 253 12.53 19.38 -4.43
CA ASN A 253 12.90 20.61 -3.74
C ASN A 253 14.06 21.27 -4.52
N VAL A 254 13.82 22.42 -5.12
CA VAL A 254 14.81 23.22 -5.82
C VAL A 254 14.91 24.56 -5.08
N LEU A 255 16.05 24.81 -4.45
CA LEU A 255 16.29 26.04 -3.68
C LEU A 255 15.21 26.35 -2.63
N GLY A 256 14.75 25.32 -1.92
CA GLY A 256 13.71 25.47 -0.88
C GLY A 256 12.27 25.53 -1.41
N GLN A 257 12.07 25.51 -2.73
CA GLN A 257 10.74 25.50 -3.33
C GLN A 257 10.38 24.13 -3.90
N GLU A 258 9.15 23.69 -3.67
CA GLU A 258 8.63 22.47 -4.25
C GLU A 258 8.29 22.66 -5.72
N VAL A 259 8.95 21.91 -6.60
CA VAL A 259 8.75 22.00 -8.06
C VAL A 259 8.27 20.66 -8.59
N THR A 260 7.21 20.69 -9.38
CA THR A 260 6.77 19.54 -10.16
C THR A 260 7.40 19.58 -11.56
N LEU A 261 8.30 18.65 -11.85
CA LEU A 261 8.97 18.60 -13.14
C LEU A 261 8.01 18.23 -14.28
N PRO A 262 8.14 18.86 -15.47
CA PRO A 262 7.41 18.46 -16.67
C PRO A 262 7.63 16.98 -17.01
N LYS A 263 6.62 16.33 -17.61
CA LYS A 263 6.62 14.88 -17.91
C LYS A 263 7.89 14.39 -18.61
N LYS A 264 8.41 15.15 -19.59
CA LYS A 264 9.65 14.80 -20.33
C LYS A 264 10.89 14.83 -19.43
N LEU A 265 10.97 15.79 -18.53
CA LEU A 265 12.11 15.91 -17.60
C LEU A 265 12.02 14.86 -16.49
N ARG A 266 10.82 14.53 -16.03
CA ARG A 266 10.58 13.41 -15.12
C ARG A 266 11.08 12.09 -15.68
N ALA A 267 10.78 11.79 -16.95
CA ALA A 267 11.26 10.57 -17.61
C ALA A 267 12.80 10.48 -17.61
N LYS A 268 13.48 11.58 -17.95
CA LYS A 268 14.96 11.65 -17.92
C LYS A 268 15.53 11.45 -16.50
N VAL A 269 14.92 12.08 -15.50
CA VAL A 269 15.35 11.90 -14.09
C VAL A 269 15.12 10.46 -13.65
N THR A 270 14.03 9.83 -14.02
CA THR A 270 13.76 8.40 -13.75
C THR A 270 14.80 7.50 -14.42
N GLU A 271 15.18 7.77 -15.68
CA GLU A 271 16.26 7.05 -16.36
C GLU A 271 17.63 7.23 -15.70
N LEU A 272 17.96 8.46 -15.31
CA LEU A 272 19.18 8.73 -14.55
C LEU A 272 19.20 8.02 -13.18
N THR A 273 18.07 7.97 -12.51
CA THR A 273 17.92 7.23 -11.25
C THR A 273 18.10 5.74 -11.47
N ARG A 274 17.48 5.17 -12.51
CA ARG A 274 17.69 3.76 -12.92
C ARG A 274 19.16 3.48 -13.22
N TRP A 275 19.78 4.33 -14.05
CA TRP A 275 21.19 4.20 -14.39
C TRP A 275 22.11 4.26 -13.15
N TYR A 276 21.85 5.20 -12.24
CA TYR A 276 22.57 5.34 -10.98
C TYR A 276 22.44 4.07 -10.11
N TRP A 277 21.24 3.53 -9.98
CA TRP A 277 20.98 2.30 -9.23
C TRP A 277 21.69 1.10 -9.86
N ARG A 278 21.60 0.94 -11.19
CA ARG A 278 22.32 -0.13 -11.92
C ARG A 278 23.84 -0.05 -11.69
N LYS A 279 24.43 1.14 -11.75
CA LYS A 279 25.87 1.31 -11.51
C LYS A 279 26.30 1.06 -10.08
N ARG A 280 25.49 1.44 -9.08
CA ARG A 280 25.86 1.28 -7.67
C ARG A 280 25.61 -0.12 -7.13
N VAL A 281 24.61 -0.82 -7.65
CA VAL A 281 24.19 -2.13 -7.13
C VAL A 281 24.80 -3.28 -7.93
N GLY A 282 25.51 -2.96 -9.02
CA GLY A 282 26.09 -3.93 -9.95
C GLY A 282 25.06 -4.54 -10.89
N ASN A 283 25.48 -4.92 -12.09
CA ASN A 283 24.64 -5.72 -12.98
C ASN A 283 24.32 -7.05 -12.27
N VAL A 284 23.05 -7.31 -12.07
CA VAL A 284 22.55 -8.61 -11.65
C VAL A 284 22.45 -9.50 -12.86
#